data_57fb033b59d6a79b1c66e16c35a6e5d6
#
_entry.id   57fb033b59d6a79b1c66e16c35a6e5d6
#
_cell.length_a   1.000
_cell.length_b   1.000
_cell.length_c   1.000
_cell.angle_alpha   90.00
_cell.angle_beta   90.00
_cell.angle_gamma   90.00
#
_symmetry.space_group_name_H-M   'P 1'
#
loop_
_entity.id
_entity.type
_entity.pdbx_description
1 polymer ?
#
loop_
_entity_poly.entity_id
_entity_poly.type
_entity_poly.pdbx_seq_one_letter_code
_entity_poly.pdbx_strand_id
1 'polypeptide(L)'
;MSTRTAAFLLAAEIACLAATPGAAAVPAQTGHMAMQDPEREPGLCRLLSSRPVVVPARTAMAELPAARSPYLRLTDDARRHELVIDVGPVDVPARAMAEHSTELVYQLTYFPLDAWVHGYRVELTDARGRPVPRRVLHHIDTTRPDAHDLFLPVAQRFVALGSETGPENLPAWLAGVPIHEGEPLLVSTMLHNPTDTTYSGVRVRLVLAYTRSRPLLEVAGFRLDVMFPTGPMEFDLPPGRTVRSWDGSPAVPARILGISGHLHRYAEWIELRDLTTNRVIWRARPRTDEAHDVTSMPVTFPRFGLGVTVSATHRYRISASYFNPTGRTIRHGAMAKLGGIFTPIEPLPPVDVRDALYQDDLRYLLGLRCAADGMGEMLAHAVQHGGGD
;
A
#
# COMPACT_ATOMS: atom_id res chain seq x y z
N MET A 1 -6.21 27.02 -26.01
CA MET A 1 -5.73 27.06 -24.62
C MET A 1 -6.67 26.18 -23.82
N SER A 2 -6.28 24.92 -23.61
CA SER A 2 -7.08 23.93 -22.88
C SER A 2 -6.52 23.81 -21.47
N THR A 3 -7.18 24.44 -20.52
CA THR A 3 -6.92 24.21 -19.07
C THR A 3 -7.43 22.82 -18.73
N ARG A 4 -6.55 21.82 -18.76
CA ARG A 4 -6.80 20.53 -18.14
C ARG A 4 -6.70 20.76 -16.63
N THR A 5 -7.85 20.84 -16.00
CA THR A 5 -7.97 20.85 -14.54
C THR A 5 -7.36 19.55 -14.02
N ALA A 6 -6.24 19.66 -13.33
CA ALA A 6 -5.57 18.53 -12.71
C ALA A 6 -6.51 17.94 -11.65
N ALA A 7 -7.01 16.77 -11.95
CA ALA A 7 -7.83 15.99 -11.03
C ALA A 7 -6.94 15.01 -10.29
N PHE A 8 -7.13 14.93 -9.03
CA PHE A 8 -6.31 14.27 -8.03
C PHE A 8 -6.64 12.85 -7.77
N LEU A 9 -5.57 12.13 -7.59
CA LEU A 9 -5.57 10.90 -6.83
C LEU A 9 -4.27 10.77 -6.05
N LEU A 10 -4.40 10.79 -4.75
CA LEU A 10 -3.65 9.86 -3.94
C LEU A 10 -4.30 8.49 -4.23
N ALA A 11 -4.10 7.96 -5.43
CA ALA A 11 -4.47 6.59 -5.72
C ALA A 11 -3.56 5.74 -4.85
N ALA A 12 -4.12 5.23 -3.76
CA ALA A 12 -3.50 4.15 -3.05
C ALA A 12 -3.53 2.94 -3.99
N GLU A 13 -2.61 2.85 -4.93
CA GLU A 13 -2.30 1.59 -5.57
C GLU A 13 -1.58 0.74 -4.54
N ILE A 14 -2.36 -0.18 -4.03
CA ILE A 14 -1.92 -1.18 -3.08
C ILE A 14 -1.24 -2.25 -3.89
N ALA A 15 0.07 -2.20 -3.94
CA ALA A 15 0.86 -3.22 -4.58
C ALA A 15 0.94 -4.50 -3.75
N CYS A 16 1.07 -5.59 -4.47
CA CYS A 16 1.36 -6.91 -3.93
C CYS A 16 2.64 -6.97 -3.15
N LEU A 17 2.57 -7.56 -2.00
CA LEU A 17 3.69 -8.23 -1.38
C LEU A 17 3.41 -9.73 -1.46
N ALA A 18 4.11 -10.42 -2.35
CA ALA A 18 4.29 -11.84 -2.16
C ALA A 18 5.06 -12.00 -0.84
N ALA A 19 4.42 -12.57 0.15
CA ALA A 19 5.08 -12.87 1.41
C ALA A 19 6.14 -13.95 1.16
N THR A 20 7.39 -13.55 1.11
CA THR A 20 8.47 -14.47 1.45
C THR A 20 8.62 -14.46 2.96
N PRO A 21 8.61 -15.60 3.61
CA PRO A 21 8.71 -15.66 5.05
C PRO A 21 10.13 -15.28 5.49
N GLY A 22 10.22 -14.32 6.39
CA GLY A 22 11.27 -14.27 7.36
C GLY A 22 12.37 -13.26 7.15
N ALA A 23 12.54 -12.40 8.10
CA ALA A 23 13.75 -12.28 8.90
C ALA A 23 13.54 -11.22 9.98
N ALA A 24 13.75 -11.62 11.22
CA ALA A 24 14.02 -10.68 12.30
C ALA A 24 15.18 -9.77 11.90
N ALA A 25 15.11 -8.48 12.22
CA ALA A 25 16.17 -7.53 11.94
C ALA A 25 17.48 -8.02 12.54
N VAL A 26 18.39 -8.47 11.68
CA VAL A 26 19.78 -8.83 11.99
C VAL A 26 20.65 -7.78 11.29
N PRO A 27 21.77 -7.37 11.88
CA PRO A 27 22.61 -6.29 11.35
C PRO A 27 23.14 -6.62 9.96
N ALA A 28 23.25 -5.57 9.14
CA ALA A 28 23.68 -5.60 7.77
C ALA A 28 24.94 -6.44 7.57
N GLN A 29 24.81 -7.54 6.84
CA GLN A 29 25.92 -8.19 6.17
C GLN A 29 25.70 -8.06 4.66
N THR A 30 26.68 -7.52 3.99
CA THR A 30 26.82 -7.53 2.53
C THR A 30 26.97 -8.97 2.06
N GLY A 31 25.95 -9.53 1.48
CA GLY A 31 25.95 -10.87 0.94
C GLY A 31 24.53 -11.29 0.63
N HIS A 32 24.33 -12.05 -0.42
CA HIS A 32 23.07 -12.69 -0.73
C HIS A 32 22.45 -13.24 0.56
N MET A 33 21.37 -12.64 1.05
CA MET A 33 20.61 -13.19 2.16
C MET A 33 19.97 -14.48 1.65
N ALA A 34 20.59 -15.60 1.99
CA ALA A 34 19.92 -16.88 1.92
C ALA A 34 18.72 -16.79 2.87
N MET A 35 17.53 -17.03 2.34
CA MET A 35 16.31 -17.17 3.14
C MET A 35 16.60 -18.18 4.25
N GLN A 36 16.53 -17.72 5.51
CA GLN A 36 16.56 -18.64 6.64
C GLN A 36 15.24 -19.40 6.61
N ASP A 37 15.35 -20.72 6.53
CA ASP A 37 14.23 -21.65 6.53
C ASP A 37 13.43 -21.49 7.84
N PRO A 38 12.18 -21.01 7.81
CA PRO A 38 11.37 -20.78 9.00
C PRO A 38 11.01 -22.08 9.74
N GLU A 39 11.25 -23.25 9.13
CA GLU A 39 11.07 -24.55 9.79
C GLU A 39 12.16 -24.83 10.82
N ARG A 40 13.25 -24.07 10.86
CA ARG A 40 14.39 -24.34 11.76
C ARG A 40 14.22 -23.89 13.21
N GLU A 41 13.29 -22.92 13.51
CA GLU A 41 13.08 -22.45 14.88
C GLU A 41 11.61 -22.18 15.23
N PRO A 42 10.78 -23.21 15.39
CA PRO A 42 9.35 -23.03 15.76
C PRO A 42 9.14 -22.28 17.08
N GLY A 43 10.12 -22.34 17.98
CA GLY A 43 10.09 -21.67 19.28
C GLY A 43 10.23 -20.16 19.20
N LEU A 44 11.10 -19.65 18.32
CA LEU A 44 11.32 -18.22 18.13
C LEU A 44 10.09 -17.57 17.47
N CYS A 45 9.50 -18.23 16.51
CA CYS A 45 8.28 -17.79 15.85
C CYS A 45 7.11 -17.65 16.83
N ARG A 46 6.92 -18.65 17.71
CA ARG A 46 5.89 -18.61 18.75
C ARG A 46 6.13 -17.48 19.76
N LEU A 47 7.39 -17.17 20.08
CA LEU A 47 7.74 -16.09 20.99
C LEU A 47 7.50 -14.71 20.38
N LEU A 48 7.78 -14.55 19.08
CA LEU A 48 7.53 -13.29 18.33
C LEU A 48 6.04 -13.06 18.12
N SER A 49 5.25 -14.10 17.88
CA SER A 49 3.80 -13.99 17.68
C SER A 49 3.02 -13.70 18.97
N SER A 50 3.58 -14.02 20.14
CA SER A 50 2.92 -13.82 21.43
C SER A 50 3.05 -12.42 22.03
N ARG A 51 3.96 -11.57 21.52
CA ARG A 51 4.18 -10.22 22.03
C ARG A 51 3.64 -9.17 21.06
N PRO A 52 2.98 -8.10 21.55
CA PRO A 52 2.62 -6.99 20.70
C PRO A 52 3.85 -6.39 20.04
N VAL A 53 3.77 -6.17 18.73
CA VAL A 53 4.77 -5.39 18.00
C VAL A 53 4.45 -3.91 18.20
N VAL A 54 5.45 -3.14 18.57
CA VAL A 54 5.31 -1.69 18.78
C VAL A 54 6.32 -0.99 17.88
N VAL A 55 5.86 -0.02 17.11
CA VAL A 55 6.76 0.87 16.37
C VAL A 55 7.39 1.83 17.38
N PRO A 56 8.72 1.87 17.49
CA PRO A 56 9.39 2.72 18.48
C PRO A 56 9.16 4.20 18.18
N ALA A 57 9.04 5.01 19.22
CA ALA A 57 9.03 6.46 19.05
C ALA A 57 10.40 6.96 18.56
N ARG A 58 10.43 8.10 17.85
CA ARG A 58 11.67 8.70 17.31
C ARG A 58 12.77 8.87 18.36
N THR A 59 12.39 9.28 19.57
CA THR A 59 13.33 9.45 20.69
C THR A 59 14.03 8.15 21.10
N ALA A 60 13.30 7.05 21.11
CA ALA A 60 13.86 5.73 21.42
C ALA A 60 14.81 5.21 20.33
N MET A 61 14.56 5.58 19.06
CA MET A 61 15.42 5.22 17.93
C MET A 61 16.74 6.00 17.91
N ALA A 62 16.79 7.22 18.46
CA ALA A 62 18.03 7.99 18.53
C ALA A 62 19.07 7.36 19.45
N GLU A 63 18.63 6.51 20.40
CA GLU A 63 19.49 5.78 21.33
C GLU A 63 19.99 4.42 20.78
N LEU A 64 19.46 3.97 19.62
CA LEU A 64 19.85 2.72 19.00
C LEU A 64 20.82 2.96 17.83
N PRO A 65 22.13 2.74 17.97
CA PRO A 65 23.13 3.05 16.93
C PRO A 65 22.92 2.33 15.60
N ALA A 66 22.17 1.22 15.59
CA ALA A 66 21.96 0.34 14.44
C ALA A 66 20.63 0.55 13.70
N ALA A 67 19.83 1.54 14.07
CA ALA A 67 18.44 1.62 13.62
C ALA A 67 18.23 2.37 12.30
N ARG A 68 19.30 2.88 11.66
CA ARG A 68 19.19 3.50 10.34
C ARG A 68 19.38 2.44 9.26
N SER A 69 18.32 2.17 8.51
CA SER A 69 18.47 1.35 7.31
C SER A 69 19.49 1.99 6.36
N PRO A 70 20.49 1.25 5.88
CA PRO A 70 21.44 1.76 4.89
C PRO A 70 20.76 2.06 3.54
N TYR A 71 19.54 1.54 3.35
CA TYR A 71 18.79 1.65 2.11
C TYR A 71 17.71 2.72 2.11
N LEU A 72 17.41 3.35 3.26
CA LEU A 72 16.36 4.36 3.37
C LEU A 72 16.91 5.67 3.92
N ARG A 73 16.64 6.75 3.19
CA ARG A 73 16.95 8.11 3.62
C ARG A 73 15.76 9.03 3.35
N LEU A 74 15.30 9.75 4.36
CA LEU A 74 14.31 10.82 4.21
C LEU A 74 15.01 12.16 4.48
N THR A 75 14.83 13.12 3.56
CA THR A 75 15.41 14.47 3.65
C THR A 75 14.36 15.53 3.32
N ASP A 76 14.48 16.69 3.95
CA ASP A 76 13.68 17.87 3.65
C ASP A 76 14.46 18.82 2.71
N ASP A 77 13.94 19.04 1.49
CA ASP A 77 14.34 20.15 0.64
C ASP A 77 13.43 21.34 0.91
N ALA A 78 13.72 22.08 1.97
CA ALA A 78 12.91 23.21 2.40
C ALA A 78 12.81 24.34 1.36
N ARG A 79 13.73 24.43 0.40
CA ARG A 79 13.68 25.44 -0.68
C ARG A 79 12.62 25.10 -1.72
N ARG A 80 12.42 23.83 -1.97
CA ARG A 80 11.43 23.32 -2.94
C ARG A 80 10.11 22.94 -2.28
N HIS A 81 10.06 22.91 -0.96
CA HIS A 81 8.96 22.35 -0.19
C HIS A 81 8.70 20.88 -0.57
N GLU A 82 9.77 20.10 -0.58
CA GLU A 82 9.73 18.68 -0.96
C GLU A 82 10.37 17.81 0.12
N LEU A 83 9.67 16.75 0.53
CA LEU A 83 10.28 15.65 1.27
C LEU A 83 10.74 14.61 0.27
N VAL A 84 12.00 14.21 0.36
CA VAL A 84 12.63 13.25 -0.53
C VAL A 84 12.93 11.98 0.23
N ILE A 85 12.30 10.89 -0.19
CA ILE A 85 12.51 9.54 0.32
C ILE A 85 13.33 8.79 -0.72
N ASP A 86 14.61 8.59 -0.45
CA ASP A 86 15.53 7.78 -1.28
C ASP A 86 15.59 6.36 -0.72
N VAL A 87 15.32 5.37 -1.55
CA VAL A 87 15.42 3.93 -1.25
C VAL A 87 16.46 3.29 -2.16
N GLY A 88 17.38 2.53 -1.59
CA GLY A 88 18.54 1.95 -2.29
C GLY A 88 19.85 2.55 -1.80
N PRO A 89 21.00 2.22 -2.44
CA PRO A 89 21.12 1.57 -3.77
C PRO A 89 20.93 0.04 -3.72
N VAL A 90 20.38 -0.52 -4.79
CA VAL A 90 20.29 -1.98 -4.98
C VAL A 90 20.58 -2.36 -6.44
N ASP A 91 21.12 -3.55 -6.66
CA ASP A 91 21.31 -4.09 -7.99
C ASP A 91 20.05 -4.81 -8.46
N VAL A 92 19.64 -4.58 -9.70
CA VAL A 92 18.46 -5.19 -10.30
C VAL A 92 18.89 -5.96 -11.55
N PRO A 93 19.02 -7.30 -11.47
CA PRO A 93 19.47 -8.13 -12.58
C PRO A 93 18.52 -8.03 -13.78
N ALA A 94 19.04 -8.27 -14.98
CA ALA A 94 18.25 -8.42 -16.20
C ALA A 94 17.23 -9.57 -16.04
N ARG A 95 16.03 -9.40 -16.58
CA ARG A 95 14.96 -10.42 -16.55
C ARG A 95 14.52 -10.85 -15.15
N ALA A 96 14.83 -10.07 -14.10
CA ALA A 96 14.40 -10.31 -12.73
C ALA A 96 12.90 -10.00 -12.58
N MET A 97 12.08 -11.03 -12.74
CA MET A 97 10.61 -10.98 -12.58
C MET A 97 10.21 -11.58 -11.23
N ALA A 98 8.94 -11.71 -10.97
CA ALA A 98 8.31 -12.03 -9.67
C ALA A 98 9.15 -12.88 -8.67
N GLU A 99 9.64 -14.04 -9.08
CA GLU A 99 10.43 -14.95 -8.21
C GLU A 99 11.85 -14.45 -7.94
N HIS A 100 12.34 -13.50 -8.74
CA HIS A 100 13.69 -12.92 -8.66
C HIS A 100 13.63 -11.41 -8.47
N SER A 101 12.51 -10.88 -8.01
CA SER A 101 12.34 -9.47 -7.73
C SER A 101 13.26 -9.03 -6.58
N THR A 102 13.74 -7.80 -6.66
CA THR A 102 14.45 -7.18 -5.55
C THR A 102 13.43 -6.48 -4.66
N GLU A 103 13.19 -7.02 -3.48
CA GLU A 103 12.30 -6.45 -2.49
C GLU A 103 13.09 -5.84 -1.34
N LEU A 104 12.80 -4.59 -1.04
CA LEU A 104 13.21 -3.92 0.18
C LEU A 104 11.98 -3.84 1.08
N VAL A 105 11.89 -4.77 2.02
CA VAL A 105 10.80 -4.86 3.01
C VAL A 105 10.62 -3.53 3.75
N TYR A 106 9.50 -3.35 4.41
CA TYR A 106 9.19 -2.09 5.09
C TYR A 106 10.30 -1.67 6.06
N GLN A 107 10.78 -0.47 5.84
CA GLN A 107 11.82 0.19 6.63
C GLN A 107 11.22 1.40 7.32
N LEU A 108 11.62 1.65 8.56
CA LEU A 108 11.09 2.73 9.38
C LEU A 108 11.87 4.02 9.20
N THR A 109 11.15 5.11 9.03
CA THR A 109 11.66 6.48 9.11
C THR A 109 10.65 7.37 9.85
N TYR A 110 10.94 8.67 10.01
CA TYR A 110 10.06 9.61 10.69
C TYR A 110 9.99 10.92 9.93
N PHE A 111 8.81 11.53 9.86
CA PHE A 111 8.68 12.85 9.26
C PHE A 111 9.49 13.88 10.05
N PRO A 112 10.24 14.76 9.35
CA PRO A 112 11.12 15.74 10.00
C PRO A 112 10.42 17.05 10.41
N LEU A 113 9.13 17.23 10.04
CA LEU A 113 8.41 18.49 10.18
C LEU A 113 6.89 18.32 10.14
N ASP A 114 6.18 19.34 10.63
CA ASP A 114 4.73 19.48 10.43
C ASP A 114 4.44 20.14 9.09
N ALA A 115 3.56 19.51 8.30
CA ALA A 115 3.16 20.01 6.98
C ALA A 115 1.91 19.30 6.45
N TRP A 116 1.47 19.69 5.25
CA TRP A 116 0.44 19.02 4.48
C TRP A 116 1.03 18.57 3.14
N VAL A 117 1.10 17.27 2.91
CA VAL A 117 1.55 16.70 1.64
C VAL A 117 0.41 16.79 0.64
N HIS A 118 0.70 17.43 -0.51
CA HIS A 118 -0.31 17.70 -1.52
C HIS A 118 0.05 17.15 -2.92
N GLY A 119 1.17 16.46 -3.06
CA GLY A 119 1.59 15.87 -4.33
C GLY A 119 2.74 14.91 -4.18
N TYR A 120 2.94 14.11 -5.22
CA TYR A 120 4.04 13.15 -5.28
C TYR A 120 4.56 12.92 -6.70
N ARG A 121 5.80 12.46 -6.80
CA ARG A 121 6.39 11.87 -7.98
C ARG A 121 7.43 10.82 -7.59
N VAL A 122 7.68 9.86 -8.47
CA VAL A 122 8.72 8.85 -8.28
C VAL A 122 9.71 8.88 -9.46
N GLU A 123 10.98 8.77 -9.14
CA GLU A 123 12.11 8.76 -10.07
C GLU A 123 12.98 7.55 -9.76
N LEU A 124 13.53 6.92 -10.81
CA LEU A 124 14.50 5.84 -10.67
C LEU A 124 15.79 6.25 -11.37
N THR A 125 16.93 6.04 -10.68
CA THR A 125 18.26 6.30 -11.25
C THR A 125 19.21 5.15 -10.94
N ASP A 126 20.19 4.92 -11.82
CA ASP A 126 21.29 3.97 -11.56
C ASP A 126 22.41 4.62 -10.73
N ALA A 127 23.46 3.84 -10.44
CA ALA A 127 24.65 4.31 -9.70
C ALA A 127 25.36 5.51 -10.33
N ARG A 128 25.14 5.77 -11.62
CA ARG A 128 25.70 6.91 -12.35
C ARG A 128 24.74 8.10 -12.47
N GLY A 129 23.57 8.00 -11.81
CA GLY A 129 22.51 9.02 -11.87
C GLY A 129 21.73 9.04 -13.19
N ARG A 130 21.87 8.02 -14.05
CA ARG A 130 21.11 7.92 -15.29
C ARG A 130 19.70 7.39 -14.99
N PRO A 131 18.68 7.87 -15.73
CA PRO A 131 17.32 7.38 -15.55
C PRO A 131 17.23 5.86 -15.82
N VAL A 132 16.57 5.14 -14.90
CA VAL A 132 16.16 3.74 -15.07
C VAL A 132 14.72 3.73 -15.55
N PRO A 133 14.33 2.88 -16.52
CA PRO A 133 12.99 2.81 -17.03
C PRO A 133 11.97 2.54 -15.90
N ARG A 134 10.87 3.30 -15.86
CA ARG A 134 9.87 3.21 -14.81
C ARG A 134 9.26 1.82 -14.64
N ARG A 135 9.18 1.03 -15.71
CA ARG A 135 8.74 -0.39 -15.68
C ARG A 135 9.60 -1.29 -14.79
N VAL A 136 10.75 -0.81 -14.29
CA VAL A 136 11.58 -1.51 -13.30
C VAL A 136 11.02 -1.33 -11.89
N LEU A 137 10.25 -0.28 -11.63
CA LEU A 137 9.51 -0.14 -10.40
C LEU A 137 8.29 -1.05 -10.44
N HIS A 138 8.23 -2.08 -9.57
CA HIS A 138 6.99 -2.79 -9.37
C HIS A 138 6.08 -1.93 -8.48
N HIS A 139 6.56 -1.55 -7.29
CA HIS A 139 5.88 -0.56 -6.45
C HIS A 139 6.81 0.08 -5.41
N ILE A 140 6.39 1.23 -4.88
CA ILE A 140 6.82 1.80 -3.62
C ILE A 140 5.59 2.10 -2.77
N ASP A 141 5.58 1.59 -1.55
CA ASP A 141 4.50 1.72 -0.58
C ASP A 141 4.97 2.46 0.66
N THR A 142 4.11 3.32 1.18
CA THR A 142 4.33 3.99 2.45
C THR A 142 3.11 3.82 3.35
N THR A 143 3.34 3.58 4.64
CA THR A 143 2.29 3.32 5.63
C THR A 143 2.59 4.07 6.92
N ARG A 144 1.56 4.68 7.49
CA ARG A 144 1.59 5.38 8.78
C ARG A 144 1.07 4.43 9.85
N PRO A 145 1.94 3.84 10.68
CA PRO A 145 1.52 2.82 11.64
C PRO A 145 0.70 3.38 12.81
N ASP A 146 0.81 4.66 13.12
CA ASP A 146 0.06 5.34 14.18
C ASP A 146 -1.21 6.04 13.71
N ALA A 147 -1.56 5.91 12.42
CA ALA A 147 -2.80 6.40 11.85
C ALA A 147 -3.75 5.25 11.49
N HIS A 148 -5.04 5.44 11.78
CA HIS A 148 -6.08 4.43 11.55
C HIS A 148 -6.59 4.47 10.10
N ASP A 149 -6.72 3.32 9.43
CA ASP A 149 -7.39 3.23 8.13
C ASP A 149 -8.90 3.49 8.27
N LEU A 150 -9.56 3.90 7.17
CA LEU A 150 -10.97 4.24 7.22
C LEU A 150 -11.88 3.04 7.53
N PHE A 151 -11.60 1.87 6.94
CA PHE A 151 -12.49 0.71 7.01
C PHE A 151 -12.03 -0.37 7.98
N LEU A 152 -10.79 -0.34 8.39
CA LEU A 152 -10.16 -1.41 9.15
C LEU A 152 -9.31 -0.84 10.27
N PRO A 153 -9.24 -1.52 11.42
CA PRO A 153 -8.36 -1.11 12.53
C PRO A 153 -6.89 -1.49 12.24
N VAL A 154 -6.36 -1.03 11.11
CA VAL A 154 -5.00 -1.32 10.64
C VAL A 154 -4.25 -0.04 10.33
N ALA A 155 -2.94 -0.15 10.11
CA ALA A 155 -2.09 0.95 9.73
C ALA A 155 -2.55 1.61 8.41
N GLN A 156 -2.62 2.95 8.40
CA GLN A 156 -3.12 3.72 7.27
C GLN A 156 -2.11 3.73 6.11
N ARG A 157 -2.55 3.46 4.91
CA ARG A 157 -1.76 3.75 3.71
C ARG A 157 -1.61 5.25 3.53
N PHE A 158 -0.38 5.69 3.26
CA PHE A 158 -0.09 7.09 3.00
C PHE A 158 0.07 7.35 1.50
N VAL A 159 1.03 6.68 0.84
CA VAL A 159 1.23 6.72 -0.60
C VAL A 159 1.60 5.32 -1.09
N ALA A 160 1.04 4.89 -2.21
CA ALA A 160 1.39 3.66 -2.89
C ALA A 160 1.42 3.90 -4.41
N LEU A 161 2.53 3.58 -5.06
CA LEU A 161 2.79 3.91 -6.47
C LEU A 161 3.38 2.71 -7.19
N GLY A 162 2.84 2.41 -8.37
CA GLY A 162 3.39 1.45 -9.31
C GLY A 162 4.05 2.09 -10.53
N SER A 163 4.47 1.26 -11.46
CA SER A 163 5.04 1.71 -12.74
C SER A 163 4.05 2.52 -13.60
N GLU A 164 2.77 2.24 -13.46
CA GLU A 164 1.64 2.85 -14.16
C GLU A 164 1.16 4.17 -13.54
N THR A 165 1.55 4.46 -12.31
CA THR A 165 1.11 5.63 -11.57
C THR A 165 1.87 6.89 -11.97
N GLY A 166 1.20 7.88 -12.57
CA GLY A 166 1.79 9.18 -12.93
C GLY A 166 2.11 10.06 -11.73
N PRO A 167 2.87 11.14 -11.91
CA PRO A 167 3.02 12.18 -10.90
C PRO A 167 1.70 12.91 -10.71
N GLU A 168 1.37 13.21 -9.47
CA GLU A 168 0.15 13.93 -9.14
C GLU A 168 0.46 15.11 -8.20
N ASN A 169 -0.31 16.16 -8.33
CA ASN A 169 -0.14 17.34 -7.50
C ASN A 169 -1.45 18.12 -7.33
N LEU A 170 -1.94 18.25 -6.09
CA LEU A 170 -3.09 19.08 -5.72
C LEU A 170 -2.70 20.55 -5.63
N PRO A 171 -3.62 21.47 -5.91
CA PRO A 171 -3.40 22.81 -5.42
C PRO A 171 -3.19 22.80 -3.90
N ALA A 172 -2.04 23.30 -3.46
CA ALA A 172 -1.62 23.26 -2.06
C ALA A 172 -2.64 23.92 -1.11
N TRP A 173 -3.41 24.90 -1.60
CA TRP A 173 -4.46 25.59 -0.82
C TRP A 173 -5.74 24.76 -0.69
N LEU A 174 -5.96 23.80 -1.59
CA LEU A 174 -7.22 23.05 -1.67
C LEU A 174 -7.22 21.85 -0.74
N ALA A 175 -6.22 20.99 -0.83
CA ALA A 175 -6.19 19.77 -0.03
C ALA A 175 -4.76 19.27 0.22
N GLY A 176 -4.57 18.54 1.32
CA GLY A 176 -3.32 17.89 1.66
C GLY A 176 -3.50 16.89 2.80
N VAL A 177 -2.60 15.93 2.85
CA VAL A 177 -2.52 14.95 3.92
C VAL A 177 -1.67 15.53 5.04
N PRO A 178 -2.20 15.74 6.25
CA PRO A 178 -1.41 16.22 7.36
C PRO A 178 -0.34 15.21 7.77
N ILE A 179 0.86 15.68 8.03
CA ILE A 179 1.99 14.94 8.59
C ILE A 179 2.54 15.73 9.78
N HIS A 180 3.08 15.02 10.78
CA HIS A 180 3.60 15.62 11.99
C HIS A 180 5.06 15.26 12.21
N GLU A 181 5.82 16.21 12.77
CA GLU A 181 7.22 15.96 13.15
C GLU A 181 7.31 14.78 14.12
N GLY A 182 8.19 13.83 13.81
CA GLY A 182 8.37 12.63 14.62
C GLY A 182 7.35 11.53 14.38
N GLU A 183 6.37 11.72 13.51
CA GLU A 183 5.41 10.69 13.11
C GLU A 183 6.13 9.59 12.30
N PRO A 184 5.92 8.30 12.65
CA PRO A 184 6.57 7.18 11.97
C PRO A 184 6.00 6.95 10.58
N LEU A 185 6.88 6.55 9.66
CA LEU A 185 6.57 6.16 8.30
C LEU A 185 7.30 4.87 7.96
N LEU A 186 6.56 3.83 7.60
CA LEU A 186 7.09 2.59 7.05
C LEU A 186 7.14 2.71 5.52
N VAL A 187 8.27 2.39 4.92
CA VAL A 187 8.51 2.47 3.47
C VAL A 187 8.97 1.12 2.95
N SER A 188 8.32 0.58 1.93
CA SER A 188 8.80 -0.60 1.20
C SER A 188 8.89 -0.31 -0.29
N THR A 189 9.75 -1.06 -0.98
CA THR A 189 9.92 -0.95 -2.42
C THR A 189 10.17 -2.32 -3.01
N MET A 190 9.50 -2.61 -4.11
CA MET A 190 9.72 -3.81 -4.90
C MET A 190 10.12 -3.42 -6.32
N LEU A 191 11.21 -4.02 -6.80
CA LEU A 191 11.73 -3.82 -8.14
C LEU A 191 11.70 -5.13 -8.89
N HIS A 192 11.21 -5.11 -10.11
CA HIS A 192 11.38 -6.19 -11.07
C HIS A 192 11.92 -5.64 -12.38
N ASN A 193 12.60 -6.46 -13.14
CA ASN A 193 13.25 -5.98 -14.35
C ASN A 193 12.83 -6.81 -15.57
N PRO A 194 11.85 -6.34 -16.36
CA PRO A 194 11.43 -7.02 -17.57
C PRO A 194 12.39 -6.81 -18.76
N THR A 195 13.51 -6.09 -18.55
CA THR A 195 14.46 -5.75 -19.62
C THR A 195 15.66 -6.71 -19.66
N ASP A 196 16.42 -6.68 -20.78
CA ASP A 196 17.67 -7.43 -20.96
C ASP A 196 18.88 -6.73 -20.30
N THR A 197 18.69 -5.59 -19.65
CA THR A 197 19.76 -4.79 -19.06
C THR A 197 19.79 -4.95 -17.56
N THR A 198 20.94 -5.32 -16.98
CA THR A 198 21.16 -5.23 -15.53
C THR A 198 21.39 -3.78 -15.14
N TYR A 199 20.69 -3.32 -14.11
CA TYR A 199 20.86 -1.98 -13.53
C TYR A 199 21.55 -2.08 -12.19
N SER A 200 22.73 -1.47 -12.06
CA SER A 200 23.49 -1.46 -10.81
C SER A 200 23.24 -0.20 -10.01
N GLY A 201 23.14 -0.37 -8.69
CA GLY A 201 22.98 0.72 -7.73
C GLY A 201 21.70 1.53 -7.95
N VAL A 202 20.61 0.87 -8.30
CA VAL A 202 19.31 1.53 -8.51
C VAL A 202 18.85 2.21 -7.24
N ARG A 203 18.43 3.46 -7.37
CA ARG A 203 17.77 4.24 -6.34
C ARG A 203 16.36 4.58 -6.78
N VAL A 204 15.40 4.34 -5.89
CA VAL A 204 14.03 4.80 -6.05
C VAL A 204 13.87 6.05 -5.18
N ARG A 205 13.49 7.15 -5.81
CA ARG A 205 13.27 8.43 -5.15
C ARG A 205 11.80 8.78 -5.20
N LEU A 206 11.13 8.72 -4.05
CA LEU A 206 9.79 9.26 -3.89
C LEU A 206 9.91 10.70 -3.37
N VAL A 207 9.36 11.62 -4.12
CA VAL A 207 9.32 13.05 -3.75
C VAL A 207 7.89 13.42 -3.42
N LEU A 208 7.71 13.97 -2.23
CA LEU A 208 6.44 14.44 -1.69
C LEU A 208 6.44 15.96 -1.63
N ALA A 209 5.59 16.60 -2.42
CA ALA A 209 5.40 18.05 -2.36
C ALA A 209 4.55 18.42 -1.15
N TYR A 210 4.97 19.40 -0.37
CA TYR A 210 4.25 19.80 0.83
C TYR A 210 4.04 21.31 0.92
N THR A 211 3.09 21.72 1.76
CA THR A 211 2.89 23.10 2.19
C THR A 211 2.88 23.18 3.72
N ARG A 212 3.32 24.29 4.27
CA ARG A 212 3.18 24.60 5.72
C ARG A 212 1.90 25.37 6.04
N SER A 213 1.17 25.79 5.01
CA SER A 213 -0.13 26.45 5.17
C SER A 213 -1.23 25.40 5.14
N ARG A 214 -2.12 25.44 6.14
CA ARG A 214 -3.25 24.52 6.24
C ARG A 214 -4.16 24.67 5.01
N PRO A 215 -4.42 23.57 4.27
CA PRO A 215 -5.32 23.57 3.13
C PRO A 215 -6.79 23.68 3.56
N LEU A 216 -7.66 23.91 2.59
CA LEU A 216 -9.11 23.91 2.82
C LEU A 216 -9.63 22.54 3.30
N LEU A 217 -9.06 21.44 2.75
CA LEU A 217 -9.44 20.08 3.06
C LEU A 217 -8.22 19.28 3.54
N GLU A 218 -8.32 18.72 4.72
CA GLU A 218 -7.41 17.68 5.17
C GLU A 218 -7.95 16.34 4.68
N VAL A 219 -7.09 15.59 3.99
CA VAL A 219 -7.44 14.31 3.37
C VAL A 219 -6.54 13.20 3.88
N ALA A 220 -7.00 11.97 3.76
CA ALA A 220 -6.25 10.77 4.07
C ALA A 220 -6.49 9.69 3.02
N GLY A 221 -5.58 8.73 2.92
CA GLY A 221 -5.75 7.54 2.08
C GLY A 221 -6.61 6.48 2.77
N PHE A 222 -7.32 5.67 1.99
CA PHE A 222 -7.99 4.45 2.46
C PHE A 222 -7.78 3.32 1.48
N ARG A 223 -7.93 2.10 1.98
CA ARG A 223 -7.87 0.88 1.16
C ARG A 223 -8.96 -0.11 1.51
N LEU A 224 -9.35 -0.91 0.52
CA LEU A 224 -10.16 -2.11 0.67
C LEU A 224 -9.57 -3.23 -0.19
N ASP A 225 -9.73 -4.47 0.23
CA ASP A 225 -9.21 -5.64 -0.46
C ASP A 225 -10.27 -6.75 -0.46
N VAL A 226 -10.46 -7.46 -1.57
CA VAL A 226 -11.42 -8.56 -1.67
C VAL A 226 -10.95 -9.81 -0.93
N MET A 227 -9.68 -9.87 -0.54
CA MET A 227 -9.16 -10.94 0.30
C MET A 227 -9.25 -10.51 1.76
N PHE A 228 -8.20 -10.08 2.31
CA PHE A 228 -8.15 -9.57 3.66
C PHE A 228 -7.05 -8.50 3.72
N PRO A 229 -7.16 -7.50 4.58
CA PRO A 229 -6.19 -6.41 4.61
C PRO A 229 -4.78 -6.86 4.97
N THR A 230 -4.64 -8.03 5.59
CA THR A 230 -3.38 -8.59 6.07
C THR A 230 -3.19 -9.99 5.48
N GLY A 231 -1.96 -10.35 5.10
CA GLY A 231 -1.62 -11.66 4.55
C GLY A 231 -1.68 -11.75 3.03
N PRO A 232 -1.76 -12.97 2.48
CA PRO A 232 -1.70 -13.13 1.04
C PRO A 232 -2.86 -12.40 0.39
N MET A 233 -2.51 -11.39 -0.40
CA MET A 233 -3.47 -10.52 -1.06
C MET A 233 -3.84 -11.04 -2.44
N GLU A 234 -3.13 -12.05 -2.91
CA GLU A 234 -3.38 -12.75 -4.14
C GLU A 234 -4.18 -14.01 -3.89
N PHE A 235 -4.99 -14.38 -4.87
CA PHE A 235 -5.75 -15.61 -4.85
C PHE A 235 -5.62 -16.37 -6.16
N ASP A 236 -5.81 -17.70 -6.08
CA ASP A 236 -5.82 -18.56 -7.22
C ASP A 236 -7.01 -18.25 -8.12
N LEU A 237 -6.77 -18.20 -9.43
CA LEU A 237 -7.76 -17.94 -10.45
C LEU A 237 -8.09 -19.23 -11.21
N PRO A 238 -9.13 -19.97 -10.81
CA PRO A 238 -9.56 -21.18 -11.52
C PRO A 238 -10.11 -20.82 -12.92
N PRO A 239 -10.21 -21.80 -13.84
CA PRO A 239 -10.83 -21.59 -15.13
C PRO A 239 -12.25 -21.05 -15.01
N GLY A 240 -12.62 -20.16 -15.96
CA GLY A 240 -13.95 -19.55 -16.00
C GLY A 240 -14.06 -18.30 -15.13
N ARG A 241 -15.29 -17.98 -14.71
CA ARG A 241 -15.57 -16.75 -13.96
C ARG A 241 -15.42 -16.96 -12.46
N THR A 242 -14.67 -16.07 -11.84
CA THR A 242 -14.49 -15.99 -10.38
C THR A 242 -14.93 -14.61 -9.89
N VAL A 243 -15.74 -14.57 -8.84
CA VAL A 243 -16.08 -13.33 -8.13
C VAL A 243 -15.60 -13.46 -6.69
N ARG A 244 -14.88 -12.44 -6.22
CA ARG A 244 -14.45 -12.32 -4.82
C ARG A 244 -15.00 -11.04 -4.24
N SER A 245 -15.29 -11.05 -2.94
CA SER A 245 -15.79 -9.88 -2.24
C SER A 245 -15.40 -9.90 -0.77
N TRP A 246 -15.36 -8.69 -0.19
CA TRP A 246 -15.19 -8.46 1.24
C TRP A 246 -16.14 -7.35 1.69
N ASP A 247 -16.64 -7.45 2.93
CA ASP A 247 -17.62 -6.53 3.50
C ASP A 247 -17.07 -5.85 4.74
N GLY A 248 -17.31 -4.54 4.87
CA GLY A 248 -16.95 -3.78 6.07
C GLY A 248 -17.71 -2.47 6.19
N SER A 249 -17.53 -1.81 7.31
CA SER A 249 -18.09 -0.47 7.59
C SER A 249 -16.95 0.48 7.88
N PRO A 250 -17.03 1.77 7.48
CA PRO A 250 -16.03 2.74 7.87
C PRO A 250 -16.09 3.00 9.38
N ALA A 251 -14.94 3.24 9.98
CA ALA A 251 -14.81 3.53 11.40
C ALA A 251 -15.56 4.80 11.82
N VAL A 252 -15.64 5.76 10.91
CA VAL A 252 -16.34 7.05 11.09
C VAL A 252 -17.07 7.44 9.81
N PRO A 253 -18.09 8.31 9.88
CA PRO A 253 -18.63 8.94 8.68
C PRO A 253 -17.54 9.71 7.94
N ALA A 254 -17.47 9.53 6.62
CA ALA A 254 -16.44 10.14 5.80
C ALA A 254 -16.98 10.52 4.42
N ARG A 255 -16.23 11.36 3.71
CA ARG A 255 -16.51 11.71 2.32
C ARG A 255 -15.38 11.22 1.44
N ILE A 256 -15.65 10.23 0.59
CA ILE A 256 -14.71 9.73 -0.41
C ILE A 256 -14.64 10.74 -1.55
N LEU A 257 -13.48 11.33 -1.75
CA LEU A 257 -13.25 12.38 -2.74
C LEU A 257 -12.69 11.82 -4.05
N GLY A 258 -11.86 10.80 -3.98
CA GLY A 258 -11.27 10.10 -5.12
C GLY A 258 -11.24 8.61 -4.89
N ILE A 259 -11.37 7.82 -5.95
CA ILE A 259 -11.41 6.36 -5.88
C ILE A 259 -10.83 5.75 -7.16
N SER A 260 -10.03 4.73 -7.00
CA SER A 260 -9.48 3.89 -8.04
C SER A 260 -9.35 2.45 -7.57
N GLY A 261 -8.82 1.57 -8.42
CA GLY A 261 -8.60 0.17 -8.06
C GLY A 261 -7.29 -0.35 -8.64
N HIS A 262 -6.91 -1.52 -8.16
CA HIS A 262 -5.82 -2.33 -8.67
C HIS A 262 -6.33 -3.73 -8.94
N LEU A 263 -6.07 -4.24 -10.13
CA LEU A 263 -6.52 -5.53 -10.61
C LEU A 263 -5.39 -6.20 -11.39
N HIS A 264 -5.35 -7.53 -11.37
CA HIS A 264 -4.43 -8.32 -12.18
C HIS A 264 -5.05 -8.74 -13.51
N ARG A 265 -4.28 -9.46 -14.30
CA ARG A 265 -4.65 -10.03 -15.59
C ARG A 265 -5.99 -10.77 -15.54
N TYR A 266 -6.77 -10.69 -16.61
CA TYR A 266 -8.11 -11.30 -16.75
C TYR A 266 -9.20 -10.68 -15.88
N ALA A 267 -8.98 -9.53 -15.26
CA ALA A 267 -10.02 -8.82 -14.53
C ALA A 267 -11.10 -8.27 -15.46
N GLU A 268 -12.34 -8.38 -15.05
CA GLU A 268 -13.49 -7.83 -15.77
C GLU A 268 -13.96 -6.49 -15.17
N TRP A 269 -14.05 -6.39 -13.86
CA TRP A 269 -14.49 -5.20 -13.15
C TRP A 269 -14.18 -5.28 -11.66
N ILE A 270 -14.25 -4.12 -11.01
CA ILE A 270 -14.24 -3.94 -9.55
C ILE A 270 -15.36 -2.96 -9.15
N GLU A 271 -15.99 -3.19 -8.00
CA GLU A 271 -17.13 -2.41 -7.52
C GLU A 271 -17.03 -2.16 -6.02
N LEU A 272 -17.44 -0.97 -5.58
CA LEU A 272 -17.82 -0.66 -4.20
C LEU A 272 -19.32 -0.42 -4.12
N ARG A 273 -20.02 -1.18 -3.29
CA ARG A 273 -21.46 -1.10 -3.08
C ARG A 273 -21.79 -0.85 -1.62
N ASP A 274 -22.72 0.05 -1.36
CA ASP A 274 -23.41 0.19 -0.09
C ASP A 274 -24.48 -0.90 -0.03
N LEU A 275 -24.29 -1.88 0.85
CA LEU A 275 -25.23 -3.00 1.02
C LEU A 275 -26.50 -2.59 1.79
N THR A 276 -26.38 -1.59 2.67
CA THR A 276 -27.50 -1.11 3.48
C THR A 276 -28.56 -0.42 2.60
N THR A 277 -28.12 0.34 1.61
CA THR A 277 -29.01 1.04 0.67
C THR A 277 -29.09 0.36 -0.70
N ASN A 278 -28.34 -0.72 -0.90
CA ASN A 278 -28.17 -1.42 -2.19
C ASN A 278 -27.69 -0.52 -3.33
N ARG A 279 -26.89 0.51 -3.02
CA ARG A 279 -26.42 1.50 -3.99
C ARG A 279 -24.99 1.22 -4.40
N VAL A 280 -24.72 1.21 -5.72
CA VAL A 280 -23.35 1.24 -6.23
C VAL A 280 -22.75 2.62 -5.95
N ILE A 281 -21.67 2.64 -5.17
CA ILE A 281 -20.88 3.85 -4.88
C ILE A 281 -19.95 4.13 -6.05
N TRP A 282 -19.29 3.08 -6.53
CA TRP A 282 -18.35 3.15 -7.63
C TRP A 282 -18.21 1.79 -8.30
N ARG A 283 -18.02 1.79 -9.62
CA ARG A 283 -17.69 0.61 -10.41
C ARG A 283 -16.80 1.00 -11.56
N ALA A 284 -15.78 0.20 -11.81
CA ALA A 284 -14.87 0.41 -12.93
C ALA A 284 -14.51 -0.90 -13.62
N ARG A 285 -14.06 -0.74 -14.88
CA ARG A 285 -13.42 -1.79 -15.67
C ARG A 285 -12.00 -1.37 -15.97
N PRO A 286 -11.01 -2.27 -15.84
CA PRO A 286 -9.65 -1.97 -16.26
C PRO A 286 -9.58 -1.75 -17.77
N ARG A 287 -8.57 -1.01 -18.22
CA ARG A 287 -8.09 -1.11 -19.59
C ARG A 287 -7.07 -2.22 -19.65
N THR A 288 -7.16 -3.06 -20.67
CA THR A 288 -6.25 -4.19 -20.85
C THR A 288 -5.64 -4.13 -22.25
N ASP A 289 -4.46 -4.74 -22.39
CA ASP A 289 -3.87 -5.02 -23.69
C ASP A 289 -4.39 -6.33 -24.30
N GLU A 290 -3.82 -6.75 -25.45
CA GLU A 290 -4.16 -7.98 -26.14
C GLU A 290 -3.84 -9.24 -25.34
N ALA A 291 -2.88 -9.17 -24.42
CA ALA A 291 -2.51 -10.23 -23.50
C ALA A 291 -3.42 -10.29 -22.28
N HIS A 292 -4.41 -9.41 -22.18
CA HIS A 292 -5.30 -9.20 -21.04
C HIS A 292 -4.61 -8.67 -19.78
N ASP A 293 -3.38 -8.16 -19.90
CA ASP A 293 -2.73 -7.47 -18.79
C ASP A 293 -3.35 -6.10 -18.57
N VAL A 294 -3.56 -5.74 -17.30
CA VAL A 294 -4.14 -4.45 -16.94
C VAL A 294 -3.12 -3.35 -17.21
N THR A 295 -3.47 -2.42 -18.08
CA THR A 295 -2.62 -1.30 -18.47
C THR A 295 -2.97 0.01 -17.76
N SER A 296 -4.20 0.14 -17.31
CA SER A 296 -4.62 1.25 -16.44
C SER A 296 -5.96 1.00 -15.77
N MET A 297 -6.18 1.66 -14.66
CA MET A 297 -7.46 1.73 -13.95
C MET A 297 -8.03 3.15 -14.01
N PRO A 298 -9.36 3.29 -14.19
CA PRO A 298 -9.98 4.60 -14.11
C PRO A 298 -9.87 5.17 -12.70
N VAL A 299 -9.48 6.42 -12.67
CA VAL A 299 -9.57 7.25 -11.51
C VAL A 299 -10.85 8.06 -11.56
N THR A 300 -11.63 8.06 -10.51
CA THR A 300 -12.91 8.74 -10.46
C THR A 300 -12.97 9.70 -9.27
N PHE A 301 -13.40 10.93 -9.55
CA PHE A 301 -13.75 11.92 -8.53
C PHE A 301 -15.29 12.01 -8.49
N PRO A 302 -15.94 11.34 -7.52
CA PRO A 302 -17.39 11.34 -7.46
C PRO A 302 -17.95 12.76 -7.34
N ARG A 303 -19.07 13.00 -8.03
CA ARG A 303 -19.78 14.29 -8.04
C ARG A 303 -18.86 15.49 -8.32
N PHE A 304 -18.00 15.36 -9.34
CA PHE A 304 -17.06 16.42 -9.74
C PHE A 304 -16.11 16.89 -8.60
N GLY A 305 -15.68 15.98 -7.73
CA GLY A 305 -14.80 16.29 -6.58
C GLY A 305 -15.53 16.67 -5.30
N LEU A 306 -16.87 16.79 -5.29
CA LEU A 306 -17.64 16.96 -4.06
C LEU A 306 -17.70 15.69 -3.20
N GLY A 307 -17.37 14.54 -3.80
CA GLY A 307 -17.29 13.27 -3.13
C GLY A 307 -18.62 12.59 -2.85
N VAL A 308 -18.52 11.38 -2.29
CA VAL A 308 -19.65 10.57 -1.82
C VAL A 308 -19.50 10.32 -0.33
N THR A 309 -20.54 10.64 0.43
CA THR A 309 -20.59 10.35 1.87
C THR A 309 -20.81 8.86 2.09
N VAL A 310 -19.98 8.29 2.97
CA VAL A 310 -20.13 6.94 3.54
C VAL A 310 -20.42 7.07 5.04
N SER A 311 -21.29 6.21 5.55
CA SER A 311 -21.75 6.22 6.94
C SER A 311 -21.14 5.05 7.71
N ALA A 312 -20.72 5.30 8.95
CA ALA A 312 -20.24 4.25 9.86
C ALA A 312 -21.33 3.20 10.20
N THR A 313 -22.61 3.56 10.03
CA THR A 313 -23.75 2.65 10.28
C THR A 313 -24.15 1.82 9.06
N HIS A 314 -23.52 2.06 7.91
CA HIS A 314 -23.77 1.28 6.69
C HIS A 314 -22.70 0.22 6.49
N ARG A 315 -23.08 -0.88 5.85
CA ARG A 315 -22.17 -1.94 5.43
C ARG A 315 -21.85 -1.77 3.94
N TYR A 316 -20.59 -1.88 3.59
CA TYR A 316 -20.11 -1.73 2.21
C TYR A 316 -19.44 -3.01 1.76
N ARG A 317 -19.58 -3.32 0.48
CA ARG A 317 -18.93 -4.46 -0.17
C ARG A 317 -18.00 -3.99 -1.28
N ILE A 318 -16.74 -4.40 -1.22
CA ILE A 318 -15.87 -4.45 -2.38
C ILE A 318 -16.08 -5.79 -3.07
N SER A 319 -16.20 -5.79 -4.40
CA SER A 319 -16.29 -7.01 -5.20
C SER A 319 -15.45 -6.86 -6.46
N ALA A 320 -14.84 -7.96 -6.93
CA ALA A 320 -14.15 -8.01 -8.21
C ALA A 320 -14.50 -9.28 -8.96
N SER A 321 -14.56 -9.18 -10.28
CA SER A 321 -14.80 -10.29 -11.19
C SER A 321 -13.63 -10.49 -12.14
N TYR A 322 -13.30 -11.75 -12.36
CA TYR A 322 -12.28 -12.24 -13.26
C TYR A 322 -12.84 -13.30 -14.20
N PHE A 323 -12.29 -13.38 -15.41
CA PHE A 323 -12.58 -14.48 -16.33
C PHE A 323 -11.28 -15.09 -16.86
N ASN A 324 -10.94 -16.27 -16.37
CA ASN A 324 -9.77 -17.02 -16.80
C ASN A 324 -10.10 -17.94 -17.99
N PRO A 325 -9.64 -17.63 -19.23
CA PRO A 325 -9.92 -18.43 -20.40
C PRO A 325 -8.95 -19.60 -20.62
N THR A 326 -7.92 -19.77 -19.77
CA THR A 326 -6.77 -20.64 -20.06
C THR A 326 -7.05 -22.13 -19.84
N GLY A 327 -8.21 -22.50 -19.31
CA GLY A 327 -8.54 -23.91 -19.01
C GLY A 327 -7.78 -24.52 -17.83
N ARG A 328 -6.88 -23.78 -17.18
CA ARG A 328 -6.11 -24.19 -16.00
C ARG A 328 -6.15 -23.14 -14.91
N THR A 329 -5.96 -23.54 -13.65
CA THR A 329 -5.82 -22.62 -12.54
C THR A 329 -4.52 -21.83 -12.66
N ILE A 330 -4.60 -20.51 -12.55
CA ILE A 330 -3.45 -19.62 -12.44
C ILE A 330 -3.23 -19.37 -10.96
N ARG A 331 -2.16 -19.93 -10.39
CA ARG A 331 -1.83 -19.75 -8.98
C ARG A 331 -1.42 -18.31 -8.74
N HIS A 332 -1.89 -17.72 -7.61
CA HIS A 332 -1.66 -16.31 -7.28
C HIS A 332 -1.96 -15.34 -8.44
N GLY A 333 -2.91 -15.75 -9.32
CA GLY A 333 -3.17 -15.06 -10.59
C GLY A 333 -4.08 -13.85 -10.48
N ALA A 334 -4.70 -13.61 -9.34
CA ALA A 334 -5.65 -12.53 -9.16
C ALA A 334 -5.43 -11.75 -7.88
N MET A 335 -5.69 -10.44 -7.96
CA MET A 335 -5.68 -9.51 -6.85
C MET A 335 -6.70 -8.42 -7.15
N ALA A 336 -7.46 -7.99 -6.15
CA ALA A 336 -8.38 -6.88 -6.34
C ALA A 336 -8.40 -6.00 -5.11
N LYS A 337 -7.91 -4.80 -5.30
CA LYS A 337 -7.85 -3.76 -4.29
C LYS A 337 -8.50 -2.50 -4.79
N LEU A 338 -9.02 -1.75 -3.87
CA LEU A 338 -9.60 -0.46 -4.09
C LEU A 338 -8.99 0.51 -3.10
N GLY A 339 -8.62 1.67 -3.56
CA GLY A 339 -8.09 2.72 -2.73
C GLY A 339 -8.52 4.10 -3.21
N GLY A 340 -8.22 5.08 -2.41
CA GLY A 340 -8.55 6.45 -2.74
C GLY A 340 -8.25 7.42 -1.63
N ILE A 341 -8.81 8.61 -1.78
CA ILE A 341 -8.71 9.67 -0.77
C ILE A 341 -10.07 10.00 -0.20
N PHE A 342 -10.08 10.33 1.08
CA PHE A 342 -11.27 10.78 1.78
C PHE A 342 -10.96 11.93 2.72
N THR A 343 -11.99 12.65 3.12
CA THR A 343 -11.96 13.54 4.28
C THR A 343 -12.90 12.97 5.34
N PRO A 344 -12.45 12.79 6.59
CA PRO A 344 -13.30 12.33 7.66
C PRO A 344 -14.28 13.44 8.05
N ILE A 345 -15.53 13.07 8.37
CA ILE A 345 -16.54 14.00 8.90
C ILE A 345 -16.39 14.10 10.41
N GLU A 346 -16.00 13.01 11.04
CA GLU A 346 -15.64 12.89 12.44
C GLU A 346 -14.19 12.43 12.54
N PRO A 347 -13.45 12.80 13.60
CA PRO A 347 -12.06 12.35 13.77
C PRO A 347 -11.97 10.82 13.73
N LEU A 348 -10.97 10.30 13.02
CA LEU A 348 -10.65 8.88 13.07
C LEU A 348 -10.29 8.48 14.50
N PRO A 349 -10.67 7.27 14.95
CA PRO A 349 -10.24 6.78 16.24
C PRO A 349 -8.72 6.63 16.25
N PRO A 350 -8.08 6.73 17.42
CA PRO A 350 -6.69 6.37 17.56
C PRO A 350 -6.50 4.88 17.23
N VAL A 351 -5.30 4.53 16.79
CA VAL A 351 -4.93 3.13 16.57
C VAL A 351 -4.94 2.41 17.92
N ASP A 352 -5.65 1.28 17.99
CA ASP A 352 -5.50 0.34 19.10
C ASP A 352 -4.35 -0.62 18.79
N VAL A 353 -3.19 -0.35 19.37
CA VAL A 353 -2.00 -1.20 19.21
C VAL A 353 -2.17 -2.62 19.77
N ARG A 354 -3.26 -2.92 20.46
CA ARG A 354 -3.59 -4.26 20.96
C ARG A 354 -4.59 -5.00 20.10
N ASP A 355 -5.21 -4.29 19.14
CA ASP A 355 -6.13 -4.92 18.20
C ASP A 355 -5.43 -6.03 17.41
N ALA A 356 -6.07 -7.18 17.31
CA ALA A 356 -5.48 -8.36 16.67
C ALA A 356 -5.22 -8.14 15.17
N LEU A 357 -6.11 -7.41 14.48
CA LEU A 357 -5.95 -7.09 13.06
C LEU A 357 -4.81 -6.11 12.83
N TYR A 358 -4.72 -5.08 13.69
CA TYR A 358 -3.60 -4.15 13.64
C TYR A 358 -2.26 -4.86 13.85
N GLN A 359 -2.18 -5.73 14.86
CA GLN A 359 -0.97 -6.48 15.15
C GLN A 359 -0.59 -7.43 14.02
N ASP A 360 -1.58 -8.08 13.40
CA ASP A 360 -1.34 -8.95 12.26
C ASP A 360 -0.89 -8.16 11.01
N ASP A 361 -1.50 -7.01 10.73
CA ASP A 361 -1.08 -6.10 9.65
C ASP A 361 0.35 -5.58 9.89
N LEU A 362 0.65 -5.14 11.11
CA LEU A 362 1.98 -4.62 11.44
C LEU A 362 3.08 -5.70 11.33
N ARG A 363 2.81 -6.94 11.79
CA ARG A 363 3.73 -8.06 11.58
C ARG A 363 3.95 -8.36 10.11
N TYR A 364 2.88 -8.32 9.32
CA TYR A 364 2.99 -8.50 7.87
C TYR A 364 3.86 -7.41 7.25
N LEU A 365 3.61 -6.14 7.56
CA LEU A 365 4.38 -5.01 7.05
C LEU A 365 5.87 -5.08 7.45
N LEU A 366 6.17 -5.58 8.62
CA LEU A 366 7.54 -5.70 9.13
C LEU A 366 8.23 -7.03 8.75
N GLY A 367 7.57 -7.90 7.98
CA GLY A 367 8.11 -9.21 7.62
C GLY A 367 8.26 -10.17 8.81
N LEU A 368 7.47 -9.97 9.88
CA LEU A 368 7.54 -10.75 11.12
C LEU A 368 6.51 -11.88 11.20
N ARG A 369 5.80 -12.16 10.11
CA ARG A 369 4.87 -13.29 10.07
C ARG A 369 5.64 -14.60 9.96
N CYS A 370 5.17 -15.58 10.72
CA CYS A 370 5.67 -16.94 10.63
C CYS A 370 4.81 -17.77 9.67
N ALA A 371 5.43 -18.57 8.81
CA ALA A 371 4.74 -19.41 7.82
C ALA A 371 3.76 -20.44 8.45
N ALA A 372 3.88 -20.70 9.76
CA ALA A 372 3.06 -21.65 10.51
C ALA A 372 1.78 -21.05 11.12
N ASP A 373 1.62 -19.73 11.04
CA ASP A 373 0.44 -19.06 11.61
C ASP A 373 -0.75 -19.13 10.65
N GLY A 374 -1.38 -20.31 10.53
CA GLY A 374 -2.68 -20.50 9.88
C GLY A 374 -3.83 -19.66 10.49
N MET A 375 -3.49 -18.71 11.37
CA MET A 375 -4.43 -17.77 11.98
C MET A 375 -5.07 -16.81 10.95
N GLY A 376 -4.43 -16.55 9.82
CA GLY A 376 -5.02 -15.74 8.75
C GLY A 376 -6.31 -16.33 8.20
N GLU A 377 -6.41 -17.66 8.11
CA GLU A 377 -7.63 -18.34 7.71
C GLU A 377 -8.70 -18.34 8.83
N MET A 378 -8.31 -18.47 10.09
CA MET A 378 -9.25 -18.47 11.21
C MET A 378 -9.87 -17.09 11.47
N LEU A 379 -9.08 -16.01 11.38
CA LEU A 379 -9.60 -14.64 11.54
C LEU A 379 -10.44 -14.22 10.33
N ALA A 380 -10.10 -14.61 9.12
CA ALA A 380 -10.94 -14.40 7.94
C ALA A 380 -12.32 -15.09 8.12
N HIS A 381 -12.36 -16.29 8.71
CA HIS A 381 -13.59 -17.00 9.02
C HIS A 381 -14.41 -16.31 10.14
N ALA A 382 -13.75 -15.80 11.16
CA ALA A 382 -14.42 -15.12 12.27
C ALA A 382 -15.04 -13.78 11.85
N VAL A 383 -14.38 -13.03 10.98
CA VAL A 383 -14.91 -11.76 10.44
C VAL A 383 -16.01 -11.99 9.40
N GLN A 384 -16.00 -13.12 8.68
CA GLN A 384 -17.10 -13.49 7.76
C GLN A 384 -18.34 -14.01 8.46
N HIS A 385 -18.24 -14.58 9.65
CA HIS A 385 -19.34 -15.22 10.38
C HIS A 385 -19.74 -14.55 11.70
N GLY A 386 -19.01 -13.53 12.15
CA GLY A 386 -19.29 -12.78 13.38
C GLY A 386 -20.43 -11.76 13.30
N GLY A 387 -21.36 -11.92 12.39
CA GLY A 387 -22.52 -11.05 12.18
C GLY A 387 -23.88 -11.79 12.28
N GLY A 388 -23.94 -12.85 13.04
CA GLY A 388 -25.19 -13.55 13.32
C GLY A 388 -25.33 -13.77 14.81
N ASP A 389 -25.97 -12.81 15.46
CA ASP A 389 -26.99 -12.96 16.55
C ASP A 389 -27.58 -11.57 16.84
#